data_50068f7aafff4de41bf1f76e700b9366
#
_entry.id   50068f7aafff4de41bf1f76e700b9366
#
_cell.length_a   1.000
_cell.length_b   1.000
_cell.length_c   1.000
_cell.angle_alpha   90.00
_cell.angle_beta   90.00
_cell.angle_gamma   90.00
#
_symmetry.space_group_name_H-M   'P 1'
#
loop_
_entity.id
_entity.type
_entity.pdbx_description
1 polymer ?
#
loop_
_entity_poly.entity_id
_entity_poly.type
_entity_poly.pdbx_seq_one_letter_code
_entity_poly.pdbx_strand_id
1 'polypeptide(L)'
;MSDVSPPSSLRVFPDTGALLSMLIFPRDRLGNPTLAGEVLDLYQQGAFALIISRAVVDELEEVIDRDFVAYRSQVIGLLAPRANQFTRWPTPEEIAATLPFTTAPEDAPIFAATVVAQSDIVLSNDFRAFHTPQAKLFWAGHQIALESLYGLLCVLGRRQRKPATDPSP
;
A
#
# COMPACT_ATOMS: atom_id res chain seq x y z
N MET A 1 -26.16 -25.70 -11.73
CA MET A 1 -25.60 -24.36 -12.05
C MET A 1 -24.52 -24.10 -11.03
N SER A 2 -23.27 -24.22 -11.44
CA SER A 2 -22.13 -23.97 -10.56
C SER A 2 -22.06 -22.46 -10.33
N ASP A 3 -22.32 -22.08 -9.10
CA ASP A 3 -22.14 -20.71 -8.61
C ASP A 3 -20.63 -20.43 -8.58
N VAL A 4 -20.09 -20.00 -9.73
CA VAL A 4 -18.71 -19.53 -9.81
C VAL A 4 -18.74 -18.13 -9.24
N SER A 5 -18.51 -18.03 -7.93
CA SER A 5 -18.19 -16.74 -7.32
C SER A 5 -17.09 -16.07 -8.15
N PRO A 6 -17.22 -14.80 -8.53
CA PRO A 6 -16.17 -14.11 -9.26
C PRO A 6 -14.86 -14.26 -8.47
N PRO A 7 -13.71 -14.47 -9.14
CA PRO A 7 -12.44 -14.58 -8.45
C PRO A 7 -12.28 -13.37 -7.53
N SER A 8 -12.00 -13.61 -6.26
CA SER A 8 -11.79 -12.56 -5.28
C SER A 8 -10.74 -11.60 -5.83
N SER A 9 -11.12 -10.34 -6.03
CA SER A 9 -10.22 -9.31 -6.52
C SER A 9 -9.01 -9.21 -5.61
N LEU A 10 -7.80 -9.21 -6.18
CA LEU A 10 -6.54 -9.04 -5.44
C LEU A 10 -6.63 -7.81 -4.52
N ARG A 11 -6.38 -7.99 -3.23
CA ARG A 11 -6.53 -6.95 -2.20
C ARG A 11 -5.18 -6.29 -1.92
N VAL A 12 -5.00 -5.06 -2.38
CA VAL A 12 -3.75 -4.30 -2.27
C VAL A 12 -3.90 -3.22 -1.21
N PHE A 13 -3.04 -3.24 -0.21
CA PHE A 13 -2.97 -2.27 0.87
C PHE A 13 -1.77 -1.35 0.63
N PRO A 14 -1.97 -0.07 0.30
CA PRO A 14 -0.88 0.89 0.19
C PRO A 14 -0.46 1.37 1.58
N ASP A 15 0.85 1.54 1.81
CA ASP A 15 1.33 2.37 2.90
C ASP A 15 1.03 3.85 2.63
N THR A 16 1.30 4.69 3.61
CA THR A 16 1.05 6.15 3.50
C THR A 16 1.82 6.78 2.35
N GLY A 17 3.08 6.38 2.15
CA GLY A 17 3.92 6.92 1.08
C GLY A 17 3.45 6.51 -0.32
N ALA A 18 3.05 5.24 -0.49
CA ALA A 18 2.50 4.76 -1.75
C ALA A 18 1.17 5.45 -2.07
N LEU A 19 0.27 5.56 -1.08
CA LEU A 19 -1.01 6.25 -1.24
C LEU A 19 -0.82 7.74 -1.58
N LEU A 20 0.07 8.43 -0.87
CA LEU A 20 0.42 9.83 -1.14
C LEU A 20 0.90 10.00 -2.58
N SER A 21 1.79 9.12 -3.04
CA SER A 21 2.34 9.18 -4.40
C SER A 21 1.24 8.98 -5.46
N MET A 22 0.30 8.08 -5.23
CA MET A 22 -0.83 7.85 -6.13
C MET A 22 -1.78 9.04 -6.20
N LEU A 23 -2.01 9.74 -5.07
CA LEU A 23 -2.99 10.82 -4.98
C LEU A 23 -2.43 12.18 -5.44
N ILE A 24 -1.14 12.46 -5.19
CA ILE A 24 -0.54 13.78 -5.44
C ILE A 24 0.36 13.76 -6.67
N PHE A 25 1.09 12.67 -6.91
CA PHE A 25 2.11 12.58 -7.96
C PHE A 25 1.83 11.49 -9.00
N PRO A 26 0.58 11.33 -9.51
CA PRO A 26 0.30 10.32 -10.52
C PRO A 26 0.93 10.64 -11.87
N ARG A 27 1.32 11.90 -12.11
CA ARG A 27 1.94 12.38 -13.35
C ARG A 27 3.23 13.12 -13.05
N ASP A 28 4.20 13.03 -13.97
CA ASP A 28 5.41 13.83 -13.92
C ASP A 28 5.16 15.27 -14.45
N ARG A 29 6.20 16.11 -14.46
CA ARG A 29 6.11 17.49 -14.94
C ARG A 29 5.77 17.62 -16.43
N LEU A 30 5.94 16.55 -17.19
CA LEU A 30 5.63 16.47 -18.62
C LEU A 30 4.24 15.86 -18.88
N GLY A 31 3.52 15.49 -17.82
CA GLY A 31 2.20 14.86 -17.92
C GLY A 31 2.22 13.35 -18.14
N ASN A 32 3.40 12.72 -18.18
CA ASN A 32 3.50 11.26 -18.31
C ASN A 32 3.14 10.58 -16.99
N PRO A 33 2.53 9.37 -17.02
CA PRO A 33 2.27 8.64 -15.78
C PRO A 33 3.59 8.27 -15.07
N THR A 34 3.64 8.50 -13.77
CA THR A 34 4.66 7.94 -12.88
C THR A 34 4.34 6.48 -12.58
N LEU A 35 5.23 5.74 -11.91
CA LEU A 35 4.89 4.38 -11.44
C LEU A 35 3.62 4.38 -10.57
N ALA A 36 3.46 5.40 -9.71
CA ALA A 36 2.26 5.56 -8.89
C ALA A 36 1.02 5.85 -9.76
N GLY A 37 1.17 6.62 -10.83
CA GLY A 37 0.11 6.88 -11.79
C GLY A 37 -0.29 5.65 -12.57
N GLU A 38 0.66 4.82 -13.02
CA GLU A 38 0.37 3.54 -13.67
C GLU A 38 -0.42 2.59 -12.74
N VAL A 39 -0.05 2.53 -11.45
CA VAL A 39 -0.77 1.74 -10.45
C VAL A 39 -2.18 2.29 -10.23
N LEU A 40 -2.32 3.61 -10.14
CA LEU A 40 -3.62 4.26 -10.00
C LEU A 40 -4.53 3.99 -11.22
N ASP A 41 -4.00 4.07 -12.42
CA ASP A 41 -4.74 3.78 -13.65
C ASP A 41 -5.24 2.32 -13.67
N LEU A 42 -4.41 1.36 -13.23
CA LEU A 42 -4.81 -0.05 -13.09
C LEU A 42 -5.88 -0.27 -12.04
N TYR A 43 -5.79 0.42 -10.90
CA TYR A 43 -6.86 0.41 -9.90
C TYR A 43 -8.17 0.92 -10.48
N GLN A 44 -8.15 2.04 -11.22
CA GLN A 44 -9.34 2.61 -11.86
C GLN A 44 -9.94 1.67 -12.94
N GLN A 45 -9.11 0.84 -13.56
CA GLN A 45 -9.53 -0.20 -14.49
C GLN A 45 -10.07 -1.47 -13.80
N GLY A 46 -10.05 -1.52 -12.47
CA GLY A 46 -10.53 -2.67 -11.70
C GLY A 46 -9.58 -3.87 -11.66
N ALA A 47 -8.28 -3.67 -11.95
CA ALA A 47 -7.28 -4.74 -11.93
C ALA A 47 -7.05 -5.33 -10.53
N PHE A 48 -7.36 -4.57 -9.48
CA PHE A 48 -7.27 -4.99 -8.07
C PHE A 48 -8.18 -4.12 -7.20
N ALA A 49 -8.44 -4.58 -5.97
CA ALA A 49 -9.12 -3.79 -4.94
C ALA A 49 -8.10 -3.03 -4.09
N LEU A 50 -8.24 -1.72 -4.00
CA LEU A 50 -7.44 -0.87 -3.12
C LEU A 50 -8.08 -0.85 -1.73
N ILE A 51 -7.35 -1.32 -0.72
CA ILE A 51 -7.83 -1.35 0.66
C ILE A 51 -7.16 -0.23 1.44
N ILE A 52 -7.94 0.70 1.94
CA ILE A 52 -7.45 1.86 2.69
C ILE A 52 -7.83 1.68 4.17
N SER A 53 -6.86 1.87 5.06
CA SER A 53 -7.06 1.84 6.50
C SER A 53 -7.20 3.25 7.08
N ARG A 54 -7.97 3.36 8.16
CA ARG A 54 -8.03 4.57 8.99
C ARG A 54 -6.64 4.98 9.50
N ALA A 55 -5.78 4.02 9.85
CA ALA A 55 -4.43 4.31 10.30
C ALA A 55 -3.60 5.01 9.22
N VAL A 56 -3.71 4.55 7.96
CA VAL A 56 -3.03 5.17 6.81
C VAL A 56 -3.59 6.56 6.52
N VAL A 57 -4.91 6.74 6.63
CA VAL A 57 -5.55 8.04 6.37
C VAL A 57 -5.11 9.08 7.40
N ASP A 58 -5.07 8.72 8.68
CA ASP A 58 -4.67 9.65 9.75
C ASP A 58 -3.20 10.07 9.60
N GLU A 59 -2.29 9.12 9.30
CA GLU A 59 -0.89 9.44 9.01
C GLU A 59 -0.76 10.29 7.72
N LEU A 60 -1.54 9.99 6.70
CA LEU A 60 -1.57 10.77 5.46
C LEU A 60 -2.00 12.21 5.72
N GLU A 61 -3.02 12.44 6.55
CA GLU A 61 -3.46 13.78 6.92
C GLU A 61 -2.35 14.56 7.64
N GLU A 62 -1.62 13.93 8.58
CA GLU A 62 -0.47 14.54 9.25
C GLU A 62 0.64 14.94 8.26
N VAL A 63 0.98 14.07 7.32
CA VAL A 63 1.99 14.34 6.29
C VAL A 63 1.55 15.49 5.37
N ILE A 64 0.28 15.51 4.98
CA ILE A 64 -0.26 16.57 4.12
C ILE A 64 -0.26 17.91 4.85
N ASP A 65 -0.66 17.95 6.10
CA ASP A 65 -0.71 19.19 6.87
C ASP A 65 0.70 19.76 7.14
N ARG A 66 1.69 18.89 7.25
CA ARG A 66 3.07 19.30 7.45
C ARG A 66 3.77 19.73 6.17
N ASP A 67 3.66 18.93 5.08
CA ASP A 67 4.53 19.02 3.93
C ASP A 67 3.80 19.35 2.62
N PHE A 68 2.47 19.11 2.55
CA PHE A 68 1.71 19.16 1.30
C PHE A 68 0.37 19.90 1.41
N VAL A 69 0.31 20.91 2.25
CA VAL A 69 -0.93 21.66 2.58
C VAL A 69 -1.70 22.14 1.33
N ALA A 70 -0.98 22.49 0.25
CA ALA A 70 -1.61 22.91 -1.01
C ALA A 70 -2.45 21.80 -1.68
N TYR A 71 -2.21 20.54 -1.35
CA TYR A 71 -2.93 19.39 -1.91
C TYR A 71 -4.07 18.88 -1.04
N ARG A 72 -4.26 19.46 0.16
CA ARG A 72 -5.23 18.98 1.17
C ARG A 72 -6.62 18.82 0.57
N SER A 73 -7.15 19.83 -0.09
CA SER A 73 -8.50 19.79 -0.68
C SER A 73 -8.64 18.71 -1.75
N GLN A 74 -7.60 18.51 -2.55
CA GLN A 74 -7.56 17.46 -3.57
C GLN A 74 -7.63 16.07 -2.92
N VAL A 75 -6.79 15.81 -1.91
CA VAL A 75 -6.73 14.51 -1.23
C VAL A 75 -8.04 14.21 -0.50
N ILE A 76 -8.59 15.17 0.23
CA ILE A 76 -9.89 15.02 0.89
C ILE A 76 -10.97 14.71 -0.14
N GLY A 77 -11.02 15.43 -1.26
CA GLY A 77 -12.00 15.21 -2.32
C GLY A 77 -11.92 13.79 -2.93
N LEU A 78 -10.72 13.20 -2.97
CA LEU A 78 -10.52 11.84 -3.48
C LEU A 78 -10.87 10.75 -2.45
N LEU A 79 -10.63 11.00 -1.17
CA LEU A 79 -10.82 10.01 -0.11
C LEU A 79 -12.20 10.04 0.54
N ALA A 80 -12.81 11.23 0.72
CA ALA A 80 -14.09 11.37 1.41
C ALA A 80 -15.21 10.48 0.84
N PRO A 81 -15.37 10.33 -0.50
CA PRO A 81 -16.41 9.45 -1.05
C PRO A 81 -16.22 7.97 -0.67
N ARG A 82 -15.02 7.58 -0.25
CA ARG A 82 -14.63 6.20 0.11
C ARG A 82 -14.56 5.97 1.61
N ALA A 83 -14.82 6.98 2.44
CA ALA A 83 -14.62 6.91 3.89
C ALA A 83 -15.35 5.72 4.56
N ASN A 84 -16.52 5.33 4.04
CA ASN A 84 -17.28 4.19 4.55
C ASN A 84 -16.64 2.82 4.22
N GLN A 85 -15.66 2.78 3.33
CA GLN A 85 -14.95 1.58 2.90
C GLN A 85 -13.61 1.42 3.63
N PHE A 86 -13.20 2.40 4.45
CA PHE A 86 -11.95 2.31 5.20
C PHE A 86 -12.04 1.22 6.25
N THR A 87 -10.99 0.41 6.32
CA THR A 87 -10.87 -0.56 7.40
C THR A 87 -10.63 0.16 8.72
N ARG A 88 -11.09 -0.46 9.82
CA ARG A 88 -10.96 0.12 11.16
C ARG A 88 -9.52 0.30 11.59
N TRP A 89 -9.31 1.12 12.59
CA TRP A 89 -8.08 1.13 13.36
C TRP A 89 -7.81 -0.24 13.99
N PRO A 90 -6.55 -0.72 14.00
CA PRO A 90 -6.16 -1.87 14.80
C PRO A 90 -6.36 -1.61 16.29
N THR A 91 -6.63 -2.66 17.05
CA THR A 91 -6.67 -2.56 18.50
C THR A 91 -5.26 -2.42 19.10
N PRO A 92 -5.12 -1.93 20.36
CA PRO A 92 -3.82 -1.86 21.03
C PRO A 92 -3.09 -3.22 21.07
N GLU A 93 -3.81 -4.33 21.22
CA GLU A 93 -3.26 -5.68 21.24
C GLU A 93 -2.75 -6.10 19.86
N GLU A 94 -3.50 -5.77 18.81
CA GLU A 94 -3.08 -6.02 17.42
C GLU A 94 -1.81 -5.23 17.08
N ILE A 95 -1.73 -3.97 17.52
CA ILE A 95 -0.55 -3.13 17.35
C ILE A 95 0.65 -3.69 18.13
N ALA A 96 0.44 -4.05 19.40
CA ALA A 96 1.51 -4.60 20.25
C ALA A 96 2.11 -5.88 19.66
N ALA A 97 1.31 -6.72 19.02
CA ALA A 97 1.76 -7.94 18.36
C ALA A 97 2.71 -7.69 17.17
N THR A 98 2.69 -6.49 16.58
CA THR A 98 3.55 -6.15 15.42
C THR A 98 4.87 -5.48 15.82
N LEU A 99 4.98 -4.94 17.03
CA LEU A 99 6.18 -4.24 17.51
C LEU A 99 7.50 -5.00 17.29
N PRO A 100 7.59 -6.35 17.50
CA PRO A 100 8.82 -7.08 17.28
C PRO A 100 9.33 -7.10 15.82
N PHE A 101 8.45 -6.74 14.88
CA PHE A 101 8.71 -6.81 13.44
C PHE A 101 8.98 -5.44 12.81
N THR A 102 8.74 -4.35 13.55
CA THR A 102 8.92 -2.99 13.06
C THR A 102 10.26 -2.42 13.51
N THR A 103 10.84 -1.53 12.70
CA THR A 103 12.08 -0.81 13.05
C THR A 103 11.80 0.40 13.94
N ALA A 104 10.59 0.96 13.83
CA ALA A 104 10.14 2.07 14.65
C ALA A 104 8.73 1.78 15.17
N PRO A 105 8.42 2.10 16.45
CA PRO A 105 7.10 1.83 17.05
C PRO A 105 5.94 2.49 16.30
N GLU A 106 6.18 3.62 15.66
CA GLU A 106 5.21 4.37 14.87
C GLU A 106 4.74 3.63 13.61
N ASP A 107 5.51 2.66 13.11
CA ASP A 107 5.13 1.82 11.96
C ASP A 107 4.16 0.69 12.36
N ALA A 108 4.10 0.34 13.65
CA ALA A 108 3.33 -0.79 14.13
C ALA A 108 1.82 -0.70 13.83
N PRO A 109 1.14 0.46 13.93
CA PRO A 109 -0.26 0.58 13.53
C PRO A 109 -0.51 0.24 12.07
N ILE A 110 0.41 0.62 11.16
CA ILE A 110 0.28 0.33 9.73
C ILE A 110 0.46 -1.16 9.47
N PHE A 111 1.45 -1.81 10.11
CA PHE A 111 1.64 -3.27 10.02
C PHE A 111 0.39 -4.02 10.48
N ALA A 112 -0.14 -3.68 11.66
CA ALA A 112 -1.36 -4.29 12.18
C ALA A 112 -2.56 -4.05 11.24
N ALA A 113 -2.67 -2.87 10.66
CA ALA A 113 -3.76 -2.53 9.73
C ALA A 113 -3.78 -3.40 8.47
N THR A 114 -2.62 -3.86 7.97
CA THR A 114 -2.56 -4.76 6.82
C THR A 114 -3.23 -6.11 7.10
N VAL A 115 -3.08 -6.62 8.32
CA VAL A 115 -3.70 -7.88 8.77
C VAL A 115 -5.20 -7.69 8.98
N VAL A 116 -5.60 -6.61 9.67
CA VAL A 116 -7.01 -6.23 9.85
C VAL A 116 -7.72 -6.08 8.50
N ALA A 117 -7.03 -5.53 7.53
CA ALA A 117 -7.53 -5.34 6.17
C ALA A 117 -7.62 -6.65 5.36
N GLN A 118 -7.09 -7.77 5.86
CA GLN A 118 -7.00 -9.03 5.12
C GLN A 118 -6.38 -8.81 3.73
N SER A 119 -5.22 -8.17 3.71
CA SER A 119 -4.53 -7.80 2.47
C SER A 119 -3.82 -9.00 1.86
N ASP A 120 -3.83 -9.09 0.52
CA ASP A 120 -3.01 -10.07 -0.22
C ASP A 120 -1.61 -9.48 -0.47
N ILE A 121 -1.56 -8.18 -0.73
CA ILE A 121 -0.31 -7.44 -1.00
C ILE A 121 -0.27 -6.19 -0.14
N VAL A 122 0.87 -5.91 0.50
CA VAL A 122 1.23 -4.60 1.01
C VAL A 122 2.12 -3.89 -0.02
N LEU A 123 1.74 -2.66 -0.37
CA LEU A 123 2.42 -1.84 -1.36
C LEU A 123 3.22 -0.75 -0.65
N SER A 124 4.55 -0.83 -0.70
CA SER A 124 5.44 0.14 -0.07
C SER A 124 6.75 0.30 -0.81
N ASN A 125 7.17 1.55 -0.99
CA ASN A 125 8.52 1.91 -1.44
C ASN A 125 9.44 2.26 -0.26
N ASP A 126 8.99 2.17 0.98
CA ASP A 126 9.82 2.36 2.16
C ASP A 126 10.61 1.09 2.49
N PHE A 127 11.79 0.99 1.90
CA PHE A 127 12.69 -0.15 2.10
C PHE A 127 13.25 -0.21 3.53
N ARG A 128 13.28 0.90 4.26
CA ARG A 128 13.81 0.95 5.63
C ARG A 128 12.85 0.40 6.66
N ALA A 129 11.55 0.62 6.48
CA ALA A 129 10.52 0.13 7.38
C ALA A 129 9.98 -1.25 6.96
N PHE A 130 9.58 -1.40 5.69
CA PHE A 130 8.78 -2.54 5.23
C PHE A 130 9.60 -3.71 4.66
N HIS A 131 10.83 -3.47 4.19
CA HIS A 131 11.65 -4.48 3.52
C HIS A 131 12.78 -5.05 4.39
N THR A 132 12.74 -4.79 5.70
CA THR A 132 13.73 -5.35 6.65
C THR A 132 13.55 -6.86 6.80
N PRO A 133 14.57 -7.61 7.27
CA PRO A 133 14.42 -9.04 7.54
C PRO A 133 13.28 -9.36 8.52
N GLN A 134 13.11 -8.55 9.58
CA GLN A 134 12.04 -8.70 10.56
C GLN A 134 10.66 -8.44 9.93
N ALA A 135 10.51 -7.39 9.15
CA ALA A 135 9.27 -7.10 8.43
C ALA A 135 8.91 -8.22 7.45
N LYS A 136 9.90 -8.77 6.73
CA LYS A 136 9.68 -9.90 5.82
C LYS A 136 9.19 -11.16 6.53
N LEU A 137 9.66 -11.43 7.76
CA LEU A 137 9.12 -12.52 8.58
C LEU A 137 7.65 -12.28 8.94
N PHE A 138 7.28 -11.05 9.26
CA PHE A 138 5.89 -10.69 9.53
C PHE A 138 5.00 -10.93 8.32
N TRP A 139 5.38 -10.42 7.16
CA TRP A 139 4.61 -10.60 5.92
C TRP A 139 4.45 -12.08 5.56
N ALA A 140 5.54 -12.84 5.63
CA ALA A 140 5.50 -14.28 5.35
C ALA A 140 4.61 -15.03 6.34
N GLY A 141 4.66 -14.70 7.63
CA GLY A 141 3.83 -15.32 8.67
C GLY A 141 2.34 -15.06 8.46
N HIS A 142 1.97 -13.95 7.86
CA HIS A 142 0.58 -13.58 7.53
C HIS A 142 0.19 -13.88 6.09
N GLN A 143 1.06 -14.49 5.29
CA GLN A 143 0.84 -14.78 3.86
C GLN A 143 0.52 -13.53 3.04
N ILE A 144 1.09 -12.39 3.41
CA ILE A 144 0.98 -11.11 2.70
C ILE A 144 2.21 -10.93 1.83
N ALA A 145 2.04 -10.69 0.54
CA ALA A 145 3.14 -10.33 -0.33
C ALA A 145 3.54 -8.86 -0.13
N LEU A 146 4.85 -8.60 -0.13
CA LEU A 146 5.39 -7.25 -0.08
C LEU A 146 5.86 -6.85 -1.48
N GLU A 147 5.31 -5.76 -2.01
CA GLU A 147 5.69 -5.25 -3.32
C GLU A 147 5.95 -3.73 -3.28
N SER A 148 6.92 -3.30 -4.08
CA SER A 148 7.06 -1.89 -4.44
C SER A 148 6.05 -1.51 -5.53
N LEU A 149 5.92 -0.24 -5.86
CA LEU A 149 5.11 0.20 -7.01
C LEU A 149 5.53 -0.53 -8.29
N TYR A 150 6.84 -0.65 -8.54
CA TYR A 150 7.35 -1.39 -9.68
C TYR A 150 7.04 -2.89 -9.59
N GLY A 151 7.20 -3.48 -8.40
CA GLY A 151 6.90 -4.89 -8.14
C GLY A 151 5.44 -5.23 -8.40
N LEU A 152 4.51 -4.39 -7.98
CA LEU A 152 3.09 -4.58 -8.27
C LEU A 152 2.80 -4.55 -9.77
N LEU A 153 3.41 -3.64 -10.53
CA LEU A 153 3.28 -3.61 -12.00
C LEU A 153 3.80 -4.91 -12.64
N CYS A 154 4.85 -5.51 -12.09
CA CYS A 154 5.33 -6.83 -12.53
C CYS A 154 4.32 -7.95 -12.21
N VAL A 155 3.75 -7.96 -11.00
CA VAL A 155 2.71 -8.92 -10.60
C VAL A 155 1.49 -8.84 -11.51
N LEU A 156 1.10 -7.63 -11.91
CA LEU A 156 -0.03 -7.37 -12.80
C LEU A 156 0.31 -7.55 -14.30
N GLY A 157 1.52 -8.04 -14.62
CA GLY A 157 1.94 -8.33 -16.00
C GLY A 157 2.21 -7.10 -16.86
N ARG A 158 2.37 -5.93 -16.27
CA ARG A 158 2.65 -4.67 -16.98
C ARG A 158 4.14 -4.41 -17.19
N ARG A 159 5.00 -5.06 -16.38
CA ARG A 159 6.46 -4.97 -16.46
C ARG A 159 7.08 -6.33 -16.25
N GLN A 160 8.32 -6.51 -16.72
CA GLN A 160 9.11 -7.72 -16.49
C GLN A 160 10.03 -7.50 -15.30
N ARG A 161 10.09 -8.46 -14.37
CA ARG A 161 11.12 -8.47 -13.33
C ARG A 161 12.48 -8.63 -13.99
N LYS A 162 13.41 -7.74 -13.70
CA LYS A 162 14.80 -7.97 -14.11
C LYS A 162 15.26 -9.27 -13.46
N PRO A 163 15.93 -10.19 -14.23
CA PRO A 163 16.56 -11.34 -13.61
C PRO A 163 17.51 -10.82 -12.52
N ALA A 164 17.52 -11.49 -11.36
CA ALA A 164 18.54 -11.21 -10.35
C ALA A 164 19.88 -11.35 -11.04
N THR A 165 20.66 -10.26 -11.11
CA THR A 165 22.06 -10.36 -11.51
C THR A 165 22.74 -11.18 -10.44
N ASP A 166 23.08 -12.43 -10.80
CA ASP A 166 23.92 -13.30 -10.00
C ASP A 166 25.19 -12.51 -9.66
N PRO A 167 25.55 -12.31 -8.40
CA PRO A 167 26.85 -11.74 -8.11
C PRO A 167 27.86 -12.78 -8.57
N SER A 168 28.49 -12.48 -9.72
CA SER A 168 29.62 -13.29 -10.20
C SER A 168 30.69 -13.39 -9.12
N PRO A 169 31.34 -14.57 -9.00
CA PRO A 169 32.25 -14.92 -7.93
C PRO A 169 33.49 -14.02 -7.83
#